data_d0db330ad87227de01cc040e0d65ad6c
#
_entry.id   d0db330ad87227de01cc040e0d65ad6c
#
_cell.length_a   1.000
_cell.length_b   1.000
_cell.length_c   1.000
_cell.angle_alpha   90.00
_cell.angle_beta   90.00
_cell.angle_gamma   90.00
#
_symmetry.space_group_name_H-M   'P 1'
#
loop_
_entity.id
_entity.type
_entity.pdbx_description
1 polymer ?
#
loop_
_entity_poly.entity_id
_entity_poly.type
_entity_poly.pdbx_seq_one_letter_code
_entity_poly.pdbx_strand_id
1 'polypeptide(L)'
;MKNIAFVYGLILWLMCSPQMQAQLKMPAGWQSSYVKITSEGKLVYIPDEKGNTIPDFSRVGYHHGDRSIPRLTTVTKVLSPAADGDNRRQIQDAIDDVSRMAPDAEGHRGTILLKRGVYPVQGTIHIRQSGIILMGEGDQVNETRLVAVGREKHALIQVSGEGRPVEVEGSRVRITDTFVPVGATSFEVERAASFQPGDRIILFRPGTTQWIHDLQMDRIKERPGTRQWGAKEYDLSYEREVVKVEGKRVWIDNPVVMQMDARYGGGSIYKYRFDGRIQEVGIMNLCLESEFEDYEDVNHGWVGVLFDKVENCWVGNLTCRYFGYAA
;
A
#
# COMPACT_ATOMS: atom_id res chain seq x y z
N MET A 1 -62.38 22.78 -38.36
CA MET A 1 -61.68 21.49 -38.12
C MET A 1 -60.38 21.85 -37.38
N LYS A 2 -60.31 21.50 -36.13
CA LYS A 2 -59.31 22.03 -35.17
C LYS A 2 -58.09 21.06 -35.07
N ASN A 3 -56.93 21.58 -35.36
CA ASN A 3 -55.67 20.87 -35.14
C ASN A 3 -55.29 20.96 -33.65
N ILE A 4 -55.10 19.78 -33.01
CA ILE A 4 -54.55 19.67 -31.67
C ILE A 4 -53.08 19.21 -31.80
N ALA A 5 -52.16 20.11 -31.50
CA ALA A 5 -50.75 19.80 -31.39
C ALA A 5 -50.47 19.22 -29.99
N PHE A 6 -49.94 17.99 -29.94
CA PHE A 6 -49.46 17.37 -28.72
C PHE A 6 -48.00 17.81 -28.49
N VAL A 7 -47.78 18.56 -27.42
CA VAL A 7 -46.43 18.91 -26.93
C VAL A 7 -46.01 17.84 -25.94
N TYR A 8 -45.03 17.01 -26.31
CA TYR A 8 -44.36 16.10 -25.39
C TYR A 8 -43.30 16.87 -24.60
N GLY A 9 -43.62 17.18 -23.35
CA GLY A 9 -42.66 17.71 -22.38
C GLY A 9 -41.73 16.58 -21.89
N LEU A 10 -40.46 16.62 -22.29
CA LEU A 10 -39.42 15.73 -21.80
C LEU A 10 -39.03 16.22 -20.40
N ILE A 11 -39.51 15.56 -19.34
CA ILE A 11 -39.05 15.77 -17.97
C ILE A 11 -37.74 15.01 -17.79
N LEU A 12 -36.60 15.71 -17.87
CA LEU A 12 -35.32 15.20 -17.46
C LEU A 12 -35.29 15.08 -15.92
N TRP A 13 -35.48 13.87 -15.41
CA TRP A 13 -35.19 13.57 -14.02
C TRP A 13 -33.67 13.48 -13.87
N LEU A 14 -33.03 14.57 -13.39
CA LEU A 14 -31.69 14.50 -12.84
C LEU A 14 -31.77 13.67 -11.54
N MET A 15 -31.36 12.42 -11.63
CA MET A 15 -31.07 11.59 -10.47
C MET A 15 -29.82 12.15 -9.82
N CYS A 16 -30.00 13.11 -8.91
CA CYS A 16 -29.00 13.52 -7.96
C CYS A 16 -28.85 12.35 -6.97
N SER A 17 -27.85 11.50 -7.18
CA SER A 17 -27.48 10.48 -6.20
C SER A 17 -27.11 11.19 -4.92
N PRO A 18 -27.79 10.97 -3.78
CA PRO A 18 -27.31 11.50 -2.52
C PRO A 18 -25.97 10.82 -2.24
N GLN A 19 -24.88 11.57 -2.34
CA GLN A 19 -23.64 11.16 -1.71
C GLN A 19 -23.95 11.00 -0.22
N MET A 20 -24.01 9.74 0.21
CA MET A 20 -24.18 9.39 1.61
C MET A 20 -22.86 9.76 2.31
N GLN A 21 -22.70 11.04 2.64
CA GLN A 21 -21.73 11.48 3.61
C GLN A 21 -22.14 10.85 4.94
N ALA A 22 -21.42 9.82 5.35
CA ALA A 22 -21.51 9.29 6.71
C ALA A 22 -21.09 10.40 7.66
N GLN A 23 -22.03 11.24 8.09
CA GLN A 23 -21.82 12.15 9.18
C GLN A 23 -21.67 11.29 10.46
N LEU A 24 -20.42 11.08 10.88
CA LEU A 24 -20.14 10.61 12.21
C LEU A 24 -20.78 11.59 13.20
N LYS A 25 -21.94 11.21 13.77
CA LYS A 25 -22.57 11.97 14.85
C LYS A 25 -21.68 11.83 16.09
N MET A 26 -20.79 12.80 16.26
CA MET A 26 -20.01 12.90 17.48
C MET A 26 -20.94 13.28 18.64
N PRO A 27 -20.69 12.75 19.87
CA PRO A 27 -21.43 13.19 21.05
C PRO A 27 -21.39 14.70 21.19
N ALA A 28 -22.50 15.31 21.55
CA ALA A 28 -22.59 16.76 21.74
C ALA A 28 -21.52 17.23 22.76
N GLY A 29 -20.67 18.18 22.32
CA GLY A 29 -19.60 18.74 23.16
C GLY A 29 -18.25 18.02 23.09
N TRP A 30 -18.13 16.89 22.37
CA TRP A 30 -16.81 16.26 22.17
C TRP A 30 -16.01 17.01 21.10
N GLN A 31 -14.78 17.36 21.42
CA GLN A 31 -13.80 17.91 20.49
C GLN A 31 -12.48 17.17 20.60
N SER A 32 -11.88 16.86 19.47
CA SER A 32 -10.52 16.31 19.45
C SER A 32 -9.52 17.38 19.89
N SER A 33 -8.54 16.98 20.72
CA SER A 33 -7.40 17.83 21.06
C SER A 33 -6.35 17.87 19.94
N TYR A 34 -6.42 16.96 18.96
CA TYR A 34 -5.40 16.80 17.91
C TYR A 34 -5.85 17.28 16.54
N VAL A 35 -7.17 17.36 16.30
CA VAL A 35 -7.72 17.73 15.00
C VAL A 35 -8.92 18.64 15.17
N LYS A 36 -8.97 19.71 14.37
CA LYS A 36 -10.14 20.59 14.24
C LYS A 36 -10.64 20.55 12.80
N ILE A 37 -11.95 20.75 12.65
CA ILE A 37 -12.56 20.97 11.34
C ILE A 37 -12.87 22.47 11.27
N THR A 38 -12.39 23.16 10.22
CA THR A 38 -12.70 24.57 9.97
C THR A 38 -14.15 24.74 9.54
N SER A 39 -14.66 25.97 9.54
CA SER A 39 -15.97 26.30 8.98
C SER A 39 -16.12 25.93 7.50
N GLU A 40 -15.00 25.81 6.78
CA GLU A 40 -14.94 25.38 5.38
C GLU A 40 -14.86 23.85 5.21
N GLY A 41 -14.90 23.09 6.31
CA GLY A 41 -14.81 21.62 6.29
C GLY A 41 -13.39 21.08 6.14
N LYS A 42 -12.34 21.89 6.26
CA LYS A 42 -10.93 21.45 6.19
C LYS A 42 -10.45 20.95 7.54
N LEU A 43 -9.66 19.87 7.52
CA LEU A 43 -8.95 19.37 8.69
C LEU A 43 -7.76 20.27 9.02
N VAL A 44 -7.60 20.59 10.29
CA VAL A 44 -6.42 21.29 10.84
C VAL A 44 -5.86 20.42 11.97
N TYR A 45 -4.63 20.01 11.81
CA TYR A 45 -3.89 19.25 12.82
C TYR A 45 -3.29 20.18 13.85
N ILE A 46 -3.54 19.88 15.12
CA ILE A 46 -3.09 20.71 16.25
C ILE A 46 -1.75 20.13 16.74
N PRO A 47 -0.68 20.94 16.74
CA PRO A 47 0.60 20.48 17.24
C PRO A 47 0.59 20.34 18.77
N ASP A 48 1.36 19.37 19.28
CA ASP A 48 1.71 19.29 20.69
C ASP A 48 2.79 20.35 21.05
N GLU A 49 3.24 20.35 22.30
CA GLU A 49 4.27 21.28 22.81
C GLU A 49 5.61 21.19 22.06
N LYS A 50 5.88 20.08 21.40
CA LYS A 50 7.10 19.84 20.59
C LYS A 50 6.88 20.05 19.10
N GLY A 51 5.66 20.42 18.70
CA GLY A 51 5.31 20.61 17.30
C GLY A 51 4.88 19.34 16.58
N ASN A 52 4.75 18.17 17.27
CA ASN A 52 4.25 16.97 16.65
C ASN A 52 2.77 17.10 16.34
N THR A 53 2.37 16.65 15.15
CA THR A 53 0.97 16.56 14.73
C THR A 53 0.66 15.13 14.29
N ILE A 54 -0.63 14.81 14.15
CA ILE A 54 -1.03 13.62 13.43
C ILE A 54 -0.51 13.77 11.98
N PRO A 55 0.24 12.79 11.43
CA PRO A 55 0.70 12.88 10.05
C PRO A 55 -0.46 12.91 9.06
N ASP A 56 -0.35 13.73 8.04
CA ASP A 56 -1.29 13.73 6.92
C ASP A 56 -1.01 12.55 5.99
N PHE A 57 -1.94 11.61 5.91
CA PHE A 57 -1.87 10.42 5.06
C PHE A 57 -2.67 10.57 3.76
N SER A 58 -3.06 11.77 3.36
CA SER A 58 -3.85 11.99 2.14
C SER A 58 -3.10 11.62 0.84
N ARG A 59 -1.79 11.56 0.89
CA ARG A 59 -0.92 11.20 -0.24
C ARG A 59 -0.38 9.77 -0.19
N VAL A 60 -1.08 8.86 0.45
CA VAL A 60 -0.77 7.43 0.45
C VAL A 60 -1.68 6.67 -0.52
N GLY A 61 -1.25 5.48 -0.95
CA GLY A 61 -2.02 4.62 -1.84
C GLY A 61 -1.56 4.69 -3.29
N TYR A 62 -2.41 4.20 -4.18
CA TYR A 62 -2.13 4.09 -5.61
C TYR A 62 -1.78 5.47 -6.20
N HIS A 63 -0.58 5.60 -6.78
CA HIS A 63 -0.02 6.88 -7.27
C HIS A 63 -0.23 8.05 -6.31
N HIS A 64 0.03 7.85 -5.02
CA HIS A 64 -0.14 8.87 -3.97
C HIS A 64 -1.56 9.46 -3.87
N GLY A 65 -2.58 8.75 -4.37
CA GLY A 65 -3.96 9.23 -4.47
C GLY A 65 -4.22 10.18 -5.64
N ASP A 66 -3.22 10.49 -6.45
CA ASP A 66 -3.34 11.42 -7.60
C ASP A 66 -3.98 10.75 -8.82
N ARG A 67 -4.09 9.42 -8.85
CA ARG A 67 -4.75 8.65 -9.90
C ARG A 67 -5.82 7.72 -9.34
N SER A 68 -6.91 7.59 -10.05
CA SER A 68 -7.91 6.56 -9.73
C SER A 68 -7.38 5.17 -10.06
N ILE A 69 -7.76 4.18 -9.25
CA ILE A 69 -7.51 2.77 -9.58
C ILE A 69 -8.10 2.46 -10.95
N PRO A 70 -7.35 1.82 -11.87
CA PRO A 70 -7.79 1.57 -13.24
C PRO A 70 -9.07 0.75 -13.30
N ARG A 71 -10.01 1.18 -14.14
CA ARG A 71 -11.19 0.40 -14.52
C ARG A 71 -10.89 -0.33 -15.82
N LEU A 72 -10.37 -1.54 -15.70
CA LEU A 72 -9.93 -2.33 -16.85
C LEU A 72 -11.12 -3.06 -17.48
N THR A 73 -11.36 -2.81 -18.75
CA THR A 73 -12.46 -3.42 -19.53
C THR A 73 -11.95 -4.44 -20.54
N THR A 74 -10.66 -4.38 -20.89
CA THR A 74 -10.06 -5.28 -21.89
C THR A 74 -9.48 -6.50 -21.20
N VAL A 75 -10.01 -7.68 -21.54
CA VAL A 75 -9.55 -8.97 -21.04
C VAL A 75 -8.61 -9.61 -22.04
N THR A 76 -7.42 -10.01 -21.60
CA THR A 76 -6.39 -10.65 -22.44
C THR A 76 -6.48 -12.17 -22.44
N LYS A 77 -6.78 -12.75 -21.28
CA LYS A 77 -6.95 -14.19 -21.07
C LYS A 77 -8.20 -14.44 -20.26
N VAL A 78 -8.91 -15.53 -20.59
CA VAL A 78 -10.08 -16.00 -19.84
C VAL A 78 -9.83 -17.44 -19.42
N LEU A 79 -9.97 -17.73 -18.13
CA LEU A 79 -9.84 -19.07 -17.57
C LEU A 79 -11.14 -19.51 -16.90
N SER A 80 -11.46 -20.79 -17.04
CA SER A 80 -12.51 -21.46 -16.27
C SER A 80 -11.87 -22.45 -15.29
N PRO A 81 -12.56 -22.85 -14.20
CA PRO A 81 -12.03 -23.88 -13.31
C PRO A 81 -11.67 -25.15 -14.07
N ALA A 82 -10.49 -25.73 -13.82
CA ALA A 82 -10.12 -27.02 -14.35
C ALA A 82 -10.98 -28.13 -13.75
N ALA A 83 -11.35 -29.12 -14.56
CA ALA A 83 -12.19 -30.23 -14.12
C ALA A 83 -11.46 -31.23 -13.18
N ASP A 84 -10.14 -31.25 -13.22
CA ASP A 84 -9.26 -32.25 -12.59
C ASP A 84 -8.47 -31.75 -11.37
N GLY A 85 -8.93 -30.68 -10.73
CA GLY A 85 -8.46 -30.28 -9.39
C GLY A 85 -7.57 -29.05 -9.38
N ASP A 86 -6.23 -29.18 -9.40
CA ASP A 86 -5.32 -28.06 -9.18
C ASP A 86 -5.30 -27.04 -10.34
N ASN A 87 -5.70 -25.82 -10.03
CA ASN A 87 -5.76 -24.73 -11.01
C ASN A 87 -4.48 -23.85 -11.02
N ARG A 88 -3.52 -24.10 -10.12
CA ARG A 88 -2.32 -23.27 -10.00
C ARG A 88 -1.57 -23.17 -11.33
N ARG A 89 -1.39 -24.31 -12.01
CA ARG A 89 -0.62 -24.37 -13.25
C ARG A 89 -1.26 -23.51 -14.35
N GLN A 90 -2.54 -23.67 -14.62
CA GLN A 90 -3.21 -22.90 -15.69
C GLN A 90 -3.22 -21.38 -15.40
N ILE A 91 -3.36 -21.00 -14.12
CA ILE A 91 -3.31 -19.58 -13.73
C ILE A 91 -1.88 -19.06 -13.90
N GLN A 92 -0.86 -19.82 -13.48
CA GLN A 92 0.54 -19.42 -13.62
C GLN A 92 0.95 -19.33 -15.11
N ASP A 93 0.57 -20.29 -15.94
CA ASP A 93 0.86 -20.28 -17.38
C ASP A 93 0.24 -19.03 -18.05
N ALA A 94 -0.98 -18.63 -17.66
CA ALA A 94 -1.61 -17.42 -18.16
C ALA A 94 -0.89 -16.15 -17.70
N ILE A 95 -0.42 -16.10 -16.46
CA ILE A 95 0.40 -15.00 -15.92
C ILE A 95 1.71 -14.91 -16.70
N ASP A 96 2.38 -16.03 -16.92
CA ASP A 96 3.66 -16.10 -17.62
C ASP A 96 3.50 -15.69 -19.11
N ASP A 97 2.39 -16.03 -19.75
CA ASP A 97 2.06 -15.56 -21.10
C ASP A 97 1.89 -14.04 -21.16
N VAL A 98 1.08 -13.48 -20.24
CA VAL A 98 0.85 -12.03 -20.19
C VAL A 98 2.13 -11.28 -19.79
N SER A 99 2.99 -11.88 -18.96
CA SER A 99 4.28 -11.31 -18.57
C SER A 99 5.22 -11.02 -19.76
N ARG A 100 5.09 -11.78 -20.83
CA ARG A 100 5.90 -11.61 -22.06
C ARG A 100 5.36 -10.56 -23.02
N MET A 101 4.15 -10.05 -22.79
CA MET A 101 3.55 -9.00 -23.63
C MET A 101 4.20 -7.64 -23.35
N ALA A 102 4.23 -6.76 -24.35
CA ALA A 102 4.65 -5.37 -24.15
C ALA A 102 3.60 -4.62 -23.31
N PRO A 103 4.02 -3.75 -22.36
CA PRO A 103 3.08 -2.91 -21.65
C PRO A 103 2.49 -1.84 -22.59
N ASP A 104 1.27 -1.40 -22.27
CA ASP A 104 0.65 -0.22 -22.85
C ASP A 104 1.28 1.09 -22.29
N ALA A 105 0.70 2.24 -22.67
CA ALA A 105 1.18 3.56 -22.25
C ALA A 105 1.03 3.79 -20.73
N GLU A 106 0.11 3.11 -20.09
CA GLU A 106 -0.15 3.17 -18.64
C GLU A 106 0.68 2.14 -17.85
N GLY A 107 1.42 1.27 -18.54
CA GLY A 107 2.26 0.25 -17.93
C GLY A 107 1.60 -1.12 -17.77
N HIS A 108 0.36 -1.30 -18.26
CA HIS A 108 -0.36 -2.57 -18.16
C HIS A 108 0.00 -3.53 -19.31
N ARG A 109 0.20 -4.82 -18.99
CA ARG A 109 0.48 -5.87 -19.99
C ARG A 109 -0.77 -6.66 -20.35
N GLY A 110 -1.69 -6.79 -19.43
CA GLY A 110 -2.97 -7.45 -19.68
C GLY A 110 -3.70 -7.91 -18.45
N THR A 111 -4.96 -8.26 -18.69
CA THR A 111 -5.90 -8.72 -17.66
C THR A 111 -6.21 -10.20 -17.87
N ILE A 112 -6.09 -10.99 -16.80
CA ILE A 112 -6.48 -12.39 -16.73
C ILE A 112 -7.79 -12.46 -15.96
N LEU A 113 -8.85 -12.87 -16.62
CA LEU A 113 -10.18 -13.04 -16.02
C LEU A 113 -10.41 -14.52 -15.66
N LEU A 114 -10.61 -14.74 -14.38
CA LEU A 114 -11.10 -16.03 -13.87
C LEU A 114 -12.64 -16.02 -13.87
N LYS A 115 -13.25 -16.93 -14.61
CA LYS A 115 -14.68 -17.10 -14.63
C LYS A 115 -15.22 -17.56 -13.27
N ARG A 116 -16.50 -17.35 -13.02
CA ARG A 116 -17.19 -17.84 -11.84
C ARG A 116 -16.92 -19.35 -11.63
N GLY A 117 -16.60 -19.71 -10.41
CA GLY A 117 -16.34 -21.08 -10.00
C GLY A 117 -15.28 -21.22 -8.92
N VAL A 118 -14.98 -22.44 -8.54
CA VAL A 118 -14.01 -22.76 -7.49
C VAL A 118 -12.71 -23.24 -8.14
N TYR A 119 -11.62 -22.62 -7.72
CA TYR A 119 -10.26 -22.89 -8.18
C TYR A 119 -9.41 -23.40 -7.03
N PRO A 120 -9.34 -24.70 -6.76
CA PRO A 120 -8.33 -25.25 -5.85
C PRO A 120 -6.93 -24.91 -6.36
N VAL A 121 -6.05 -24.44 -5.47
CA VAL A 121 -4.70 -23.99 -5.80
C VAL A 121 -3.72 -24.62 -4.82
N GLN A 122 -2.86 -25.51 -5.34
CA GLN A 122 -1.81 -26.14 -4.56
C GLN A 122 -0.54 -25.29 -4.55
N GLY A 123 -0.26 -24.63 -3.41
CA GLY A 123 0.88 -23.74 -3.25
C GLY A 123 0.59 -22.29 -3.71
N THR A 124 1.60 -21.60 -4.19
CA THR A 124 1.56 -20.16 -4.45
C THR A 124 1.45 -19.83 -5.94
N ILE A 125 0.59 -18.88 -6.28
CA ILE A 125 0.56 -18.20 -7.58
C ILE A 125 1.53 -17.03 -7.50
N HIS A 126 2.46 -16.90 -8.45
CA HIS A 126 3.47 -15.86 -8.46
C HIS A 126 3.25 -14.84 -9.59
N ILE A 127 3.27 -13.55 -9.24
CA ILE A 127 3.33 -12.44 -10.19
C ILE A 127 4.65 -11.70 -9.95
N ARG A 128 5.58 -11.78 -10.92
CA ARG A 128 6.93 -11.21 -10.84
C ARG A 128 7.20 -10.14 -11.90
N GLN A 129 6.16 -9.71 -12.59
CA GLN A 129 6.27 -8.71 -13.66
C GLN A 129 5.23 -7.61 -13.48
N SER A 130 5.62 -6.36 -13.79
CA SER A 130 4.72 -5.21 -13.76
C SER A 130 3.56 -5.34 -14.73
N GLY A 131 2.45 -4.67 -14.46
CA GLY A 131 1.36 -4.47 -15.41
C GLY A 131 0.41 -5.66 -15.57
N ILE A 132 0.37 -6.58 -14.62
CA ILE A 132 -0.51 -7.76 -14.66
C ILE A 132 -1.71 -7.58 -13.76
N ILE A 133 -2.89 -7.80 -14.31
CA ILE A 133 -4.12 -7.75 -13.53
C ILE A 133 -4.75 -9.15 -13.50
N LEU A 134 -4.96 -9.67 -12.29
CA LEU A 134 -5.69 -10.91 -12.04
C LEU A 134 -7.05 -10.54 -11.44
N MET A 135 -8.14 -10.89 -12.11
CA MET A 135 -9.46 -10.57 -11.61
C MET A 135 -10.46 -11.70 -11.82
N GLY A 136 -11.45 -11.75 -10.95
CA GLY A 136 -12.60 -12.63 -11.05
C GLY A 136 -13.88 -11.94 -11.51
N GLU A 137 -14.97 -12.68 -11.54
CA GLU A 137 -16.32 -12.20 -11.85
C GLU A 137 -17.11 -11.79 -10.58
N GLY A 138 -16.48 -11.79 -9.41
CA GLY A 138 -17.04 -11.36 -8.13
C GLY A 138 -16.28 -11.91 -6.93
N ASP A 139 -16.49 -11.29 -5.77
CA ASP A 139 -15.77 -11.55 -4.53
C ASP A 139 -16.57 -12.37 -3.50
N GLN A 140 -17.80 -12.80 -3.86
CA GLN A 140 -18.61 -13.61 -2.97
C GLN A 140 -18.24 -15.09 -3.07
N VAL A 141 -18.54 -15.86 -2.02
CA VAL A 141 -18.20 -17.30 -1.93
C VAL A 141 -18.74 -18.13 -3.10
N ASN A 142 -19.87 -17.73 -3.69
CA ASN A 142 -20.51 -18.39 -4.82
C ASN A 142 -20.11 -17.80 -6.18
N GLU A 143 -19.12 -16.94 -6.22
CA GLU A 143 -18.64 -16.30 -7.45
C GLU A 143 -17.26 -16.86 -7.86
N THR A 144 -16.20 -16.06 -7.95
CA THR A 144 -14.88 -16.55 -8.31
C THR A 144 -14.06 -16.78 -7.05
N ARG A 145 -13.87 -18.04 -6.69
CA ARG A 145 -13.22 -18.44 -5.44
C ARG A 145 -11.93 -19.23 -5.70
N LEU A 146 -10.80 -18.69 -5.23
CA LEU A 146 -9.51 -19.40 -5.18
C LEU A 146 -9.35 -20.01 -3.79
N VAL A 147 -9.05 -21.30 -3.73
CA VAL A 147 -8.92 -22.06 -2.49
C VAL A 147 -7.50 -22.59 -2.35
N ALA A 148 -6.76 -22.10 -1.36
CA ALA A 148 -5.45 -22.64 -0.99
C ALA A 148 -5.65 -24.02 -0.34
N VAL A 149 -5.22 -25.09 -1.02
CA VAL A 149 -5.39 -26.48 -0.58
C VAL A 149 -4.08 -27.12 -0.07
N GLY A 150 -2.98 -26.36 -0.02
CA GLY A 150 -1.68 -26.83 0.46
C GLY A 150 -1.61 -26.97 1.97
N ARG A 151 -0.83 -27.95 2.45
CA ARG A 151 -0.62 -28.26 3.88
C ARG A 151 0.65 -27.65 4.44
N GLU A 152 0.98 -26.42 4.03
CA GLU A 152 2.13 -25.67 4.49
C GLU A 152 1.81 -24.19 4.59
N LYS A 153 2.60 -23.47 5.40
CA LYS A 153 2.47 -22.01 5.53
C LYS A 153 2.94 -21.33 4.26
N HIS A 154 2.01 -20.76 3.51
CA HIS A 154 2.32 -20.05 2.26
C HIS A 154 1.36 -18.89 2.00
N ALA A 155 1.72 -18.03 1.05
CA ALA A 155 0.79 -17.06 0.47
C ALA A 155 0.08 -17.70 -0.73
N LEU A 156 -1.24 -17.51 -0.86
CA LEU A 156 -1.98 -18.00 -2.02
C LEU A 156 -1.56 -17.26 -3.29
N ILE A 157 -1.46 -15.93 -3.22
CA ILE A 157 -0.97 -15.08 -4.31
C ILE A 157 0.22 -14.27 -3.79
N GLN A 158 1.34 -14.33 -4.48
CA GLN A 158 2.53 -13.53 -4.18
C GLN A 158 2.88 -12.64 -5.36
N VAL A 159 2.80 -11.34 -5.13
CA VAL A 159 3.22 -10.28 -6.05
C VAL A 159 4.55 -9.75 -5.55
N SER A 160 5.64 -10.04 -6.23
CA SER A 160 6.97 -9.70 -5.69
C SER A 160 7.95 -9.24 -6.76
N GLY A 161 8.55 -8.07 -6.50
CA GLY A 161 9.76 -7.62 -7.19
C GLY A 161 11.02 -8.25 -6.61
N GLU A 162 12.17 -7.80 -7.07
CA GLU A 162 13.50 -8.28 -6.66
C GLU A 162 14.35 -7.13 -6.10
N GLY A 163 15.52 -7.46 -5.56
CA GLY A 163 16.48 -6.48 -5.09
C GLY A 163 16.07 -5.76 -3.80
N ARG A 164 16.60 -4.56 -3.64
CA ARG A 164 16.37 -3.67 -2.49
C ARG A 164 16.76 -2.24 -2.85
N PRO A 165 16.32 -1.22 -2.09
CA PRO A 165 16.84 0.14 -2.24
C PRO A 165 18.37 0.15 -2.05
N VAL A 166 19.08 0.79 -2.99
CA VAL A 166 20.55 0.95 -2.95
C VAL A 166 20.84 2.44 -2.91
N GLU A 167 21.60 2.86 -1.91
CA GLU A 167 22.05 4.24 -1.76
C GLU A 167 22.90 4.68 -2.98
N VAL A 168 22.64 5.87 -3.49
CA VAL A 168 23.52 6.51 -4.48
C VAL A 168 24.72 7.07 -3.73
N GLU A 169 25.89 6.60 -4.06
CA GLU A 169 27.15 6.96 -3.38
C GLU A 169 27.37 8.48 -3.34
N GLY A 170 27.79 8.98 -2.19
CA GLY A 170 28.07 10.41 -1.98
C GLY A 170 26.83 11.31 -1.87
N SER A 171 25.61 10.76 -1.99
CA SER A 171 24.38 11.54 -1.90
C SER A 171 23.87 11.79 -0.47
N ARG A 172 24.40 11.07 0.53
CA ARG A 172 23.95 11.18 1.91
C ARG A 172 24.34 12.52 2.53
N VAL A 173 23.35 13.18 3.14
CA VAL A 173 23.55 14.42 3.91
C VAL A 173 22.76 14.33 5.22
N ARG A 174 23.33 14.96 6.27
CA ARG A 174 22.67 15.02 7.58
C ARG A 174 21.59 16.09 7.60
N ILE A 175 20.53 15.83 8.36
CA ILE A 175 19.54 16.82 8.77
C ILE A 175 20.18 17.65 9.89
N THR A 176 20.07 18.97 9.79
CA THR A 176 20.72 19.92 10.74
C THR A 176 19.78 20.45 11.79
N ASP A 177 18.46 20.27 11.61
CA ASP A 177 17.50 20.57 12.66
C ASP A 177 17.76 19.73 13.90
N THR A 178 17.76 20.33 15.08
CA THR A 178 17.95 19.62 16.35
C THR A 178 16.78 18.72 16.68
N PHE A 179 15.59 19.04 16.14
CA PHE A 179 14.37 18.25 16.28
C PHE A 179 13.48 18.44 15.06
N VAL A 180 13.12 17.34 14.41
CA VAL A 180 12.11 17.31 13.34
C VAL A 180 10.88 16.60 13.89
N PRO A 181 9.76 17.29 14.07
CA PRO A 181 8.56 16.70 14.66
C PRO A 181 7.86 15.72 13.70
N VAL A 182 7.05 14.84 14.28
CA VAL A 182 6.06 14.06 13.51
C VAL A 182 5.09 15.01 12.81
N GLY A 183 4.77 14.74 11.56
CA GLY A 183 3.92 15.59 10.73
C GLY A 183 4.68 16.65 9.93
N ALA A 184 5.97 16.86 10.19
CA ALA A 184 6.79 17.78 9.39
C ALA A 184 6.91 17.30 7.94
N THR A 185 6.77 18.22 6.99
CA THR A 185 6.97 17.99 5.56
C THR A 185 8.22 18.66 5.02
N SER A 186 9.05 19.28 5.89
CA SER A 186 10.31 19.87 5.50
C SER A 186 11.30 19.88 6.66
N PHE A 187 12.57 19.95 6.34
CA PHE A 187 13.69 20.03 7.28
C PHE A 187 14.92 20.68 6.60
N GLU A 188 15.87 21.13 7.40
CA GLU A 188 17.14 21.63 6.90
C GLU A 188 18.20 20.52 6.85
N VAL A 189 19.07 20.60 5.84
CA VAL A 189 20.18 19.67 5.64
C VAL A 189 21.53 20.41 5.50
N GLU A 190 22.62 19.72 5.73
CA GLU A 190 23.97 20.29 5.61
C GLU A 190 24.21 20.88 4.21
N ARG A 191 23.78 20.17 3.16
CA ARG A 191 23.96 20.54 1.75
C ARG A 191 22.75 20.08 0.94
N ALA A 192 21.96 21.01 0.45
CA ALA A 192 20.78 20.70 -0.36
C ALA A 192 21.03 20.78 -1.88
N ALA A 193 22.19 21.31 -2.32
CA ALA A 193 22.47 21.59 -3.73
C ALA A 193 22.47 20.35 -4.67
N SER A 194 22.58 19.14 -4.11
CA SER A 194 22.53 17.90 -4.88
C SER A 194 21.12 17.34 -5.03
N PHE A 195 20.11 17.95 -4.40
CA PHE A 195 18.70 17.51 -4.46
C PHE A 195 17.88 18.47 -5.33
N GLN A 196 16.88 17.92 -6.00
CA GLN A 196 15.93 18.65 -6.82
C GLN A 196 14.54 18.02 -6.73
N PRO A 197 13.47 18.74 -7.06
CA PRO A 197 12.13 18.17 -7.14
C PRO A 197 12.10 16.93 -8.05
N GLY A 198 11.39 15.88 -7.62
CA GLY A 198 11.32 14.58 -8.29
C GLY A 198 12.41 13.59 -7.87
N ASP A 199 13.42 14.01 -7.08
CA ASP A 199 14.40 13.05 -6.55
C ASP A 199 13.76 12.10 -5.55
N ARG A 200 13.95 10.80 -5.77
CA ARG A 200 13.59 9.75 -4.81
C ARG A 200 14.67 9.64 -3.74
N ILE A 201 14.28 9.77 -2.51
CA ILE A 201 15.19 9.75 -1.36
C ILE A 201 14.72 8.76 -0.30
N ILE A 202 15.68 8.27 0.48
CA ILE A 202 15.41 7.68 1.78
C ILE A 202 15.59 8.76 2.85
N LEU A 203 14.55 8.96 3.65
CA LEU A 203 14.62 9.66 4.91
C LEU A 203 14.99 8.63 5.98
N PHE A 204 16.19 8.74 6.52
CA PHE A 204 16.78 7.76 7.42
C PHE A 204 16.85 8.27 8.85
N ARG A 205 16.40 7.46 9.79
CA ARG A 205 16.52 7.69 11.23
C ARG A 205 17.26 6.51 11.88
N PRO A 206 18.41 6.75 12.55
CA PRO A 206 19.14 5.67 13.19
C PRO A 206 18.47 5.16 14.47
N GLY A 207 18.53 3.86 14.68
CA GLY A 207 18.23 3.19 15.95
C GLY A 207 19.48 3.17 16.83
N THR A 208 19.73 4.24 17.59
CA THR A 208 20.94 4.38 18.41
C THR A 208 20.83 3.66 19.74
N THR A 209 21.97 3.31 20.33
CA THR A 209 22.05 2.72 21.68
C THR A 209 21.34 3.60 22.71
N GLN A 210 21.53 4.93 22.66
CA GLN A 210 20.88 5.85 23.59
C GLN A 210 19.34 5.81 23.48
N TRP A 211 18.81 5.78 22.24
CA TRP A 211 17.36 5.68 22.04
C TRP A 211 16.80 4.36 22.57
N ILE A 212 17.47 3.25 22.31
CA ILE A 212 17.09 1.90 22.79
C ILE A 212 17.12 1.86 24.33
N HIS A 213 18.16 2.47 24.93
CA HIS A 213 18.31 2.54 26.37
C HIS A 213 17.18 3.34 27.04
N ASP A 214 16.84 4.51 26.51
CA ASP A 214 15.77 5.35 27.05
C ASP A 214 14.38 4.69 26.91
N LEU A 215 14.20 3.82 25.91
CA LEU A 215 13.03 2.95 25.78
C LEU A 215 13.07 1.72 26.68
N GLN A 216 14.18 1.45 27.37
CA GLN A 216 14.42 0.25 28.19
C GLN A 216 14.37 -1.07 27.41
N MET A 217 14.58 -1.01 26.10
CA MET A 217 14.51 -2.19 25.22
C MET A 217 15.83 -2.99 25.18
N ASP A 218 16.87 -2.50 25.86
CA ASP A 218 18.10 -3.20 26.22
C ASP A 218 18.03 -3.89 27.59
N ARG A 219 16.88 -3.83 28.26
CA ARG A 219 16.64 -4.39 29.62
C ARG A 219 15.35 -5.21 29.68
N ILE A 220 14.99 -5.85 28.59
CA ILE A 220 13.83 -6.73 28.53
C ILE A 220 14.07 -7.91 29.47
N LYS A 221 13.09 -8.22 30.34
CA LYS A 221 13.17 -9.38 31.21
C LYS A 221 13.35 -10.65 30.39
N GLU A 222 14.42 -11.39 30.65
CA GLU A 222 14.71 -12.63 29.95
C GLU A 222 13.59 -13.66 30.10
N ARG A 223 13.14 -14.16 28.98
CA ARG A 223 12.17 -15.27 28.82
C ARG A 223 12.56 -16.03 27.55
N PRO A 224 12.21 -17.31 27.42
CA PRO A 224 12.43 -18.04 26.17
C PRO A 224 11.87 -17.26 24.97
N GLY A 225 12.71 -17.04 23.96
CA GLY A 225 12.36 -16.28 22.75
C GLY A 225 12.48 -14.75 22.84
N THR A 226 12.81 -14.16 23.99
CA THR A 226 13.11 -12.71 24.08
C THR A 226 14.56 -12.42 23.73
N ARG A 227 14.76 -11.27 23.03
CA ARG A 227 16.08 -10.74 22.69
C ARG A 227 16.13 -9.25 23.00
N GLN A 228 17.24 -8.80 23.59
CA GLN A 228 17.50 -7.36 23.79
C GLN A 228 17.67 -6.69 22.41
N TRP A 229 17.24 -5.44 22.31
CA TRP A 229 17.42 -4.66 21.08
C TRP A 229 18.88 -4.17 20.96
N GLY A 230 19.45 -4.35 19.77
CA GLY A 230 20.75 -3.83 19.41
C GLY A 230 20.67 -2.56 18.58
N ALA A 231 21.69 -1.70 18.68
CA ALA A 231 21.84 -0.55 17.81
C ALA A 231 21.87 -0.98 16.33
N LYS A 232 21.34 -0.15 15.44
CA LYS A 232 21.16 -0.39 13.99
C LYS A 232 20.14 -1.45 13.60
N GLU A 233 19.70 -2.32 14.50
CA GLU A 233 18.62 -3.29 14.19
C GLU A 233 17.27 -2.61 13.95
N TYR A 234 17.10 -1.42 14.48
CA TYR A 234 15.89 -0.61 14.40
C TYR A 234 16.13 0.73 13.70
N ASP A 235 17.03 0.73 12.74
CA ASP A 235 17.15 1.82 11.77
C ASP A 235 15.88 1.93 10.95
N LEU A 236 15.36 3.13 10.80
CA LEU A 236 14.13 3.39 10.06
C LEU A 236 14.46 4.09 8.74
N SER A 237 13.96 3.54 7.65
CA SER A 237 14.13 4.07 6.31
C SER A 237 12.75 4.35 5.71
N TYR A 238 12.48 5.60 5.36
CA TYR A 238 11.23 6.03 4.77
C TYR A 238 11.49 6.54 3.35
N GLU A 239 10.87 5.92 2.37
CA GLU A 239 10.90 6.42 1.00
C GLU A 239 10.09 7.69 0.88
N ARG A 240 10.69 8.72 0.26
CA ARG A 240 10.08 10.03 0.04
C ARG A 240 10.49 10.55 -1.33
N GLU A 241 9.72 11.51 -1.82
CA GLU A 241 10.08 12.31 -2.99
C GLU A 241 10.32 13.75 -2.56
N VAL A 242 11.38 14.36 -3.12
CA VAL A 242 11.65 15.79 -2.93
C VAL A 242 10.66 16.59 -3.77
N VAL A 243 9.86 17.43 -3.15
CA VAL A 243 8.89 18.31 -3.85
C VAL A 243 9.40 19.72 -4.05
N LYS A 244 10.31 20.19 -3.17
CA LYS A 244 10.90 21.54 -3.25
C LYS A 244 12.26 21.57 -2.56
N VAL A 245 13.17 22.42 -3.06
CA VAL A 245 14.43 22.76 -2.40
C VAL A 245 14.58 24.29 -2.40
N GLU A 246 14.93 24.88 -1.26
CA GLU A 246 15.16 26.32 -1.12
C GLU A 246 16.25 26.55 -0.06
N GLY A 247 17.38 27.07 -0.48
CA GLY A 247 18.56 27.20 0.37
C GLY A 247 19.03 25.86 0.88
N LYS A 248 18.98 25.66 2.19
CA LYS A 248 19.29 24.38 2.85
C LYS A 248 18.04 23.54 3.19
N ARG A 249 16.84 24.06 2.96
CA ARG A 249 15.59 23.41 3.31
C ARG A 249 15.09 22.52 2.17
N VAL A 250 14.71 21.31 2.51
CA VAL A 250 14.14 20.28 1.62
C VAL A 250 12.71 19.99 2.06
N TRP A 251 11.77 20.00 1.11
CA TRP A 251 10.37 19.58 1.32
C TRP A 251 10.16 18.24 0.69
N ILE A 252 9.36 17.43 1.37
CA ILE A 252 9.05 16.04 0.97
C ILE A 252 7.55 15.85 0.74
N ASP A 253 7.18 14.89 -0.07
CA ASP A 253 5.83 14.56 -0.50
C ASP A 253 4.93 14.07 0.65
N ASN A 254 5.45 13.26 1.54
CA ASN A 254 4.75 12.68 2.68
C ASN A 254 5.45 13.05 4.00
N PRO A 255 4.70 13.29 5.08
CA PRO A 255 5.27 13.80 6.32
C PRO A 255 6.20 12.80 7.02
N VAL A 256 7.01 13.34 7.91
CA VAL A 256 7.77 12.56 8.90
C VAL A 256 6.79 11.86 9.83
N VAL A 257 6.93 10.54 9.97
CA VAL A 257 6.04 9.70 10.82
C VAL A 257 6.69 9.25 12.13
N MET A 258 8.00 9.47 12.27
CA MET A 258 8.75 9.24 13.50
C MET A 258 9.67 10.44 13.71
N GLN A 259 9.53 11.13 14.83
CA GLN A 259 10.35 12.30 15.16
C GLN A 259 11.86 12.01 15.07
N MET A 260 12.63 13.00 14.63
CA MET A 260 14.08 12.95 14.58
C MET A 260 14.66 13.91 15.58
N ASP A 261 15.24 13.39 16.65
CA ASP A 261 15.84 14.16 17.74
C ASP A 261 17.36 13.99 17.68
N ALA A 262 18.11 15.10 17.66
CA ALA A 262 19.56 15.08 17.60
C ALA A 262 20.20 14.29 18.76
N ARG A 263 19.54 14.20 19.94
CA ARG A 263 19.97 13.34 21.06
C ARG A 263 20.09 11.88 20.68
N TYR A 264 19.26 11.43 19.74
CA TYR A 264 19.20 10.05 19.27
C TYR A 264 19.82 9.87 17.88
N GLY A 265 20.70 10.81 17.48
CA GLY A 265 21.40 10.78 16.20
C GLY A 265 20.70 11.53 15.07
N GLY A 266 19.56 12.17 15.34
CA GLY A 266 18.83 12.96 14.33
C GLY A 266 18.37 12.15 13.14
N GLY A 267 18.69 12.63 11.94
CA GLY A 267 18.35 11.95 10.68
C GLY A 267 19.30 12.32 9.54
N SER A 268 19.14 11.65 8.43
CA SER A 268 19.81 11.96 7.17
C SER A 268 18.88 11.65 5.98
N ILE A 269 19.20 12.25 4.83
CA ILE A 269 18.58 11.87 3.56
C ILE A 269 19.64 11.44 2.56
N TYR A 270 19.27 10.54 1.65
CA TYR A 270 20.12 10.14 0.53
C TYR A 270 19.27 9.69 -0.64
N LYS A 271 19.77 9.89 -1.86
CA LYS A 271 19.14 9.34 -3.06
C LYS A 271 19.31 7.84 -3.12
N TYR A 272 18.34 7.13 -3.69
CA TYR A 272 18.41 5.70 -3.85
C TYR A 272 17.94 5.26 -5.23
N ARG A 273 18.30 4.03 -5.61
CA ARG A 273 17.77 3.29 -6.76
C ARG A 273 17.16 1.99 -6.26
N PHE A 274 16.11 1.55 -6.96
CA PHE A 274 15.48 0.28 -6.66
C PHE A 274 15.05 -0.39 -7.99
N ASP A 275 15.99 -1.00 -8.67
CA ASP A 275 15.84 -1.45 -10.06
C ASP A 275 14.92 -2.67 -10.22
N GLY A 276 14.73 -3.47 -9.18
CA GLY A 276 13.90 -4.69 -9.25
C GLY A 276 12.46 -4.55 -8.73
N ARG A 277 12.02 -3.34 -8.42
CA ARG A 277 10.64 -3.10 -7.96
C ARG A 277 9.65 -3.23 -9.12
N ILE A 278 8.55 -3.96 -8.92
CA ILE A 278 7.46 -4.05 -9.89
C ILE A 278 6.29 -3.14 -9.52
N GLN A 279 5.48 -2.78 -10.51
CA GLN A 279 4.38 -1.83 -10.37
C GLN A 279 3.20 -2.19 -11.26
N GLU A 280 2.06 -1.50 -11.06
CA GLU A 280 0.85 -1.65 -11.87
C GLU A 280 0.30 -3.08 -11.85
N VAL A 281 0.32 -3.75 -10.68
CA VAL A 281 -0.30 -5.07 -10.50
C VAL A 281 -1.59 -4.93 -9.71
N GLY A 282 -2.67 -5.49 -10.24
CA GLY A 282 -3.99 -5.48 -9.62
C GLY A 282 -4.53 -6.87 -9.31
N ILE A 283 -5.13 -7.04 -8.12
CA ILE A 283 -5.86 -8.26 -7.73
C ILE A 283 -7.29 -7.84 -7.38
N MET A 284 -8.29 -8.32 -8.10
CA MET A 284 -9.63 -7.76 -8.01
C MET A 284 -10.75 -8.81 -8.10
N ASN A 285 -11.89 -8.51 -7.46
CA ASN A 285 -13.14 -9.26 -7.61
C ASN A 285 -12.98 -10.77 -7.35
N LEU A 286 -12.31 -11.14 -6.26
CA LEU A 286 -12.00 -12.52 -5.90
C LEU A 286 -12.39 -12.82 -4.47
N CYS A 287 -12.90 -14.02 -4.23
CA CYS A 287 -12.93 -14.65 -2.93
C CYS A 287 -11.69 -15.54 -2.77
N LEU A 288 -10.85 -15.27 -1.79
CA LEU A 288 -9.70 -16.08 -1.43
C LEU A 288 -10.01 -16.84 -0.15
N GLU A 289 -9.75 -18.13 -0.14
CA GLU A 289 -10.04 -18.99 1.01
C GLU A 289 -8.89 -19.95 1.27
N SER A 290 -8.63 -20.31 2.53
CA SER A 290 -7.69 -21.36 2.88
C SER A 290 -8.44 -22.54 3.47
N GLU A 291 -8.15 -23.74 2.97
CA GLU A 291 -8.55 -24.98 3.64
C GLU A 291 -7.70 -25.21 4.89
N PHE A 292 -8.31 -25.70 5.94
CA PHE A 292 -7.66 -26.11 7.20
C PHE A 292 -8.43 -27.27 7.82
N GLU A 293 -7.79 -28.06 8.69
CA GLU A 293 -8.42 -29.25 9.30
C GLU A 293 -9.26 -28.89 10.50
N ASP A 294 -8.70 -28.11 11.41
CA ASP A 294 -9.35 -27.64 12.64
C ASP A 294 -8.75 -26.32 13.11
N TYR A 295 -9.25 -25.77 14.19
CA TYR A 295 -8.82 -24.46 14.73
C TYR A 295 -7.38 -24.40 15.24
N GLU A 296 -6.73 -25.53 15.45
CA GLU A 296 -5.32 -25.62 15.86
C GLU A 296 -4.37 -25.90 14.68
N ASP A 297 -4.94 -26.15 13.49
CA ASP A 297 -4.15 -26.37 12.28
C ASP A 297 -3.38 -25.10 11.91
N VAL A 298 -2.07 -25.18 11.94
CA VAL A 298 -1.15 -24.12 11.53
C VAL A 298 -0.46 -24.39 10.19
N ASN A 299 -0.77 -25.53 9.55
CA ASN A 299 -0.13 -26.00 8.32
C ASN A 299 -1.06 -25.82 7.10
N HIS A 300 -1.52 -24.61 6.89
CA HIS A 300 -2.39 -24.25 5.77
C HIS A 300 -1.99 -22.89 5.18
N GLY A 301 -2.78 -22.32 4.25
CA GLY A 301 -2.53 -20.98 3.70
C GLY A 301 -2.53 -19.91 4.77
N TRP A 302 -1.47 -19.10 4.85
CA TRP A 302 -1.29 -18.08 5.89
C TRP A 302 -1.58 -16.67 5.42
N VAL A 303 -1.38 -16.39 4.15
CA VAL A 303 -1.58 -15.05 3.57
C VAL A 303 -2.41 -15.17 2.29
N GLY A 304 -3.45 -14.37 2.15
CA GLY A 304 -4.27 -14.33 0.93
C GLY A 304 -3.48 -13.72 -0.23
N VAL A 305 -3.03 -12.49 -0.09
CA VAL A 305 -2.19 -11.79 -1.07
C VAL A 305 -0.98 -11.18 -0.38
N LEU A 306 0.22 -11.52 -0.80
CA LEU A 306 1.47 -10.92 -0.35
C LEU A 306 2.01 -9.97 -1.42
N PHE A 307 2.18 -8.70 -1.05
CA PHE A 307 2.91 -7.72 -1.85
C PHE A 307 4.29 -7.48 -1.24
N ASP A 308 5.35 -7.70 -2.00
CA ASP A 308 6.74 -7.47 -1.58
C ASP A 308 7.51 -6.76 -2.70
N LYS A 309 8.20 -5.67 -2.35
CA LYS A 309 9.00 -4.87 -3.30
C LYS A 309 8.20 -4.39 -4.51
N VAL A 310 7.05 -3.83 -4.23
CA VAL A 310 6.10 -3.31 -5.23
C VAL A 310 5.84 -1.82 -5.04
N GLU A 311 5.28 -1.20 -6.06
CA GLU A 311 4.84 0.20 -6.08
C GLU A 311 3.60 0.33 -6.96
N ASN A 312 2.66 1.22 -6.62
CA ASN A 312 1.45 1.45 -7.41
C ASN A 312 0.68 0.16 -7.75
N CYS A 313 0.59 -0.75 -6.79
CA CYS A 313 -0.21 -1.96 -6.90
C CYS A 313 -1.51 -1.79 -6.09
N TRP A 314 -2.53 -2.57 -6.43
CA TRP A 314 -3.83 -2.45 -5.75
C TRP A 314 -4.54 -3.79 -5.56
N VAL A 315 -5.43 -3.79 -4.58
CA VAL A 315 -6.48 -4.80 -4.42
C VAL A 315 -7.84 -4.10 -4.44
N GLY A 316 -8.85 -4.76 -4.97
CA GLY A 316 -10.20 -4.23 -4.98
C GLY A 316 -11.24 -5.33 -4.97
N ASN A 317 -12.31 -5.15 -4.17
CA ASN A 317 -13.38 -6.14 -4.01
C ASN A 317 -12.81 -7.54 -3.74
N LEU A 318 -12.13 -7.68 -2.60
CA LEU A 318 -11.46 -8.92 -2.22
C LEU A 318 -12.04 -9.41 -0.89
N THR A 319 -12.58 -10.62 -0.88
CA THR A 319 -12.98 -11.33 0.33
C THR A 319 -11.93 -12.38 0.68
N CYS A 320 -11.33 -12.31 1.88
CA CYS A 320 -10.35 -13.27 2.36
C CYS A 320 -10.89 -14.04 3.56
N ARG A 321 -10.77 -15.38 3.54
CA ARG A 321 -11.34 -16.27 4.56
C ARG A 321 -10.31 -17.31 5.01
N TYR A 322 -10.24 -17.51 6.32
CA TYR A 322 -9.53 -18.62 6.98
C TYR A 322 -8.02 -18.67 6.78
N PHE A 323 -7.38 -17.55 6.42
CA PHE A 323 -5.93 -17.48 6.41
C PHE A 323 -5.37 -17.36 7.83
N GLY A 324 -4.26 -18.04 8.10
CA GLY A 324 -3.71 -18.14 9.45
C GLY A 324 -3.06 -16.88 10.00
N TYR A 325 -2.67 -15.91 9.13
CA TYR A 325 -1.96 -14.69 9.54
C TYR A 325 -2.59 -13.42 8.97
N ALA A 326 -2.77 -13.31 7.67
CA ALA A 326 -3.21 -12.07 7.04
C ALA A 326 -4.04 -12.27 5.76
N ALA A 327 -4.90 -11.30 5.49
CA ALA A 327 -5.54 -11.21 4.20
C ALA A 327 -4.58 -10.81 3.10
#